data_267ab93168973ed138afd250a344d099
#
_entry.id   267ab93168973ed138afd250a344d099
#
_cell.length_a   1.000
_cell.length_b   1.000
_cell.length_c   1.000
_cell.angle_alpha   90.00
_cell.angle_beta   90.00
_cell.angle_gamma   90.00
#
_symmetry.space_group_name_H-M   'P 1'
#
loop_
_entity.id
_entity.type
_entity.pdbx_description
1 polymer ?
#
loop_
_entity_poly.entity_id
_entity_poly.type
_entity_poly.pdbx_seq_one_letter_code
_entity_poly.pdbx_strand_id
1 'polypeptide(L)'
;CALAMVPELKDRKLKVPFHIAFSYDEEVGCTGVRPMIGQFGKTLPTPRMVFVGEPSKMAVVDAHKGPVRWRVELTGRAAHSSMPHYGVNAIAYAGRLIGEILRMEEELKAGPLNPRFDPPWTTTQVTQIAGGTASNVVPVPCWFGWETRALPQFDPFILQRRLEKFAAEACLPDMRRVAPESQIEIRAVNHVSAYAADEVSGIVPLTLKLAGQNATLAVSYCTEAGLFQDGGAPAIICGPGDIAQAHTANEFIGIEELEKCLTFLTRLADWAEA
;
A
#
# COMPACT_ATOMS: atom_id res chain seq x y z
N CYS A 1 2.77 -9.31 -22.93
CA CYS A 1 2.88 -10.77 -22.82
C CYS A 1 1.51 -11.44 -22.74
N ALA A 2 0.62 -11.09 -21.80
CA ALA A 2 -0.68 -11.74 -21.65
C ALA A 2 -1.52 -11.75 -22.94
N LEU A 3 -1.61 -10.62 -23.66
CA LEU A 3 -2.31 -10.54 -24.95
C LEU A 3 -1.68 -11.41 -26.02
N ALA A 4 -0.36 -11.59 -26.02
CA ALA A 4 0.33 -12.45 -26.98
C ALA A 4 -0.01 -13.94 -26.80
N MET A 5 -0.44 -14.34 -25.59
CA MET A 5 -0.87 -15.72 -25.29
C MET A 5 -2.29 -16.04 -25.79
N VAL A 6 -3.12 -15.05 -26.11
CA VAL A 6 -4.53 -15.28 -26.46
C VAL A 6 -4.70 -16.24 -27.65
N PRO A 7 -3.97 -16.10 -28.78
CA PRO A 7 -4.08 -17.04 -29.88
C PRO A 7 -3.71 -18.48 -29.48
N GLU A 8 -2.65 -18.65 -28.69
CA GLU A 8 -2.19 -19.94 -28.22
C GLU A 8 -3.19 -20.60 -27.25
N LEU A 9 -3.71 -19.83 -26.29
CA LEU A 9 -4.68 -20.33 -25.30
C LEU A 9 -6.00 -20.78 -25.94
N LYS A 10 -6.41 -20.15 -27.05
CA LYS A 10 -7.66 -20.45 -27.72
C LYS A 10 -7.74 -21.89 -28.24
N ASP A 11 -6.61 -22.47 -28.66
CA ASP A 11 -6.54 -23.79 -29.25
C ASP A 11 -6.19 -24.89 -28.23
N ARG A 12 -5.91 -24.51 -26.96
CA ARG A 12 -5.58 -25.45 -25.88
C ARG A 12 -6.82 -26.03 -25.19
N LYS A 13 -6.71 -27.26 -24.72
CA LYS A 13 -7.74 -27.93 -23.92
C LYS A 13 -7.47 -27.76 -22.42
N LEU A 14 -7.63 -26.52 -21.95
CA LEU A 14 -7.34 -26.19 -20.54
C LEU A 14 -8.30 -26.89 -19.58
N LYS A 15 -7.78 -27.62 -18.60
CA LYS A 15 -8.54 -28.18 -17.46
C LYS A 15 -8.79 -27.11 -16.38
N VAL A 16 -7.88 -26.14 -16.28
CA VAL A 16 -8.04 -24.97 -15.40
C VAL A 16 -8.25 -23.73 -16.28
N PRO A 17 -9.38 -23.02 -16.15
CA PRO A 17 -9.63 -21.82 -16.93
C PRO A 17 -8.55 -20.77 -16.74
N PHE A 18 -8.10 -20.15 -17.83
CA PHE A 18 -7.13 -19.08 -17.82
C PHE A 18 -7.86 -17.73 -18.04
N HIS A 19 -7.78 -16.84 -17.06
CA HIS A 19 -8.38 -15.53 -17.12
C HIS A 19 -7.29 -14.46 -17.22
N ILE A 20 -7.45 -13.51 -18.12
CA ILE A 20 -6.59 -12.33 -18.23
C ILE A 20 -7.40 -11.16 -17.69
N ALA A 21 -6.91 -10.53 -16.63
CA ALA A 21 -7.53 -9.37 -16.01
C ALA A 21 -6.62 -8.15 -16.18
N PHE A 22 -7.23 -7.00 -16.53
CA PHE A 22 -6.56 -5.71 -16.56
C PHE A 22 -7.26 -4.80 -15.56
N SER A 23 -6.51 -4.35 -14.55
CA SER A 23 -6.95 -3.32 -13.62
C SER A 23 -6.53 -1.93 -14.11
N TYR A 24 -7.08 -0.91 -13.50
CA TYR A 24 -6.76 0.50 -13.74
C TYR A 24 -6.60 1.20 -12.38
N ASP A 25 -6.06 2.41 -12.38
CA ASP A 25 -5.85 3.20 -11.15
C ASP A 25 -5.04 2.45 -10.06
N GLU A 26 -4.08 1.62 -10.48
CA GLU A 26 -3.15 0.99 -9.54
C GLU A 26 -2.30 2.08 -8.85
N GLU A 27 -1.72 3.02 -9.61
CA GLU A 27 -0.82 4.09 -9.18
C GLU A 27 -1.47 5.09 -8.18
N VAL A 28 -2.78 5.16 -8.15
CA VAL A 28 -3.54 6.01 -7.22
C VAL A 28 -4.10 5.23 -6.03
N GLY A 29 -3.53 4.05 -5.76
CA GLY A 29 -3.83 3.24 -4.57
C GLY A 29 -4.64 2.00 -4.82
N CYS A 30 -4.44 1.33 -5.96
CA CYS A 30 -5.06 0.07 -6.33
C CYS A 30 -6.61 0.15 -6.25
N THR A 31 -7.18 1.29 -6.70
CA THR A 31 -8.63 1.51 -6.54
C THR A 31 -9.44 0.75 -7.57
N GLY A 32 -8.92 0.60 -8.79
CA GLY A 32 -9.65 0.02 -9.92
C GLY A 32 -9.83 -1.50 -9.86
N VAL A 33 -9.00 -2.23 -9.13
CA VAL A 33 -9.14 -3.68 -8.97
C VAL A 33 -10.26 -4.07 -7.99
N ARG A 34 -10.58 -3.21 -7.02
CA ARG A 34 -11.52 -3.49 -5.92
C ARG A 34 -12.93 -3.86 -6.39
N PRO A 35 -13.54 -3.17 -7.39
CA PRO A 35 -14.84 -3.57 -7.93
C PRO A 35 -14.84 -4.97 -8.51
N MET A 36 -13.77 -5.38 -9.22
CA MET A 36 -13.63 -6.73 -9.77
C MET A 36 -13.54 -7.77 -8.64
N ILE A 37 -12.68 -7.56 -7.65
CA ILE A 37 -12.55 -8.45 -6.48
C ILE A 37 -13.89 -8.57 -5.74
N GLY A 38 -14.64 -7.49 -5.61
CA GLY A 38 -15.97 -7.48 -4.99
C GLY A 38 -17.03 -8.34 -5.72
N GLN A 39 -16.74 -8.83 -6.93
CA GLN A 39 -17.58 -9.74 -7.69
C GLN A 39 -17.19 -11.22 -7.57
N PHE A 40 -16.07 -11.54 -6.91
CA PHE A 40 -15.65 -12.92 -6.71
C PHE A 40 -16.68 -13.72 -5.92
N GLY A 41 -17.02 -14.92 -6.40
CA GLY A 41 -18.07 -15.77 -5.85
C GLY A 41 -19.50 -15.26 -6.10
N LYS A 42 -19.68 -14.18 -6.86
CA LYS A 42 -20.99 -13.62 -7.25
C LYS A 42 -21.20 -13.72 -8.76
N THR A 43 -20.73 -12.73 -9.50
CA THR A 43 -20.80 -12.69 -10.97
C THR A 43 -19.54 -13.19 -11.65
N LEU A 44 -18.41 -13.17 -10.90
CA LEU A 44 -17.14 -13.72 -11.34
C LEU A 44 -16.76 -14.92 -10.46
N PRO A 45 -16.16 -15.98 -11.01
CA PRO A 45 -15.62 -17.05 -10.20
C PRO A 45 -14.48 -16.51 -9.33
N THR A 46 -14.35 -17.00 -8.09
CA THR A 46 -13.14 -16.73 -7.30
C THR A 46 -11.96 -17.43 -7.95
N PRO A 47 -10.89 -16.73 -8.34
CA PRO A 47 -9.73 -17.36 -8.94
C PRO A 47 -9.09 -18.35 -7.99
N ARG A 48 -8.67 -19.51 -8.54
CA ARG A 48 -7.89 -20.48 -7.77
C ARG A 48 -6.51 -19.94 -7.40
N MET A 49 -5.92 -19.12 -8.27
CA MET A 49 -4.62 -18.48 -8.11
C MET A 49 -4.58 -17.20 -8.95
N VAL A 50 -3.87 -16.18 -8.48
CA VAL A 50 -3.67 -14.91 -9.18
C VAL A 50 -2.17 -14.65 -9.32
N PHE A 51 -1.71 -14.45 -10.54
CA PHE A 51 -0.33 -14.05 -10.86
C PHE A 51 -0.34 -12.56 -11.19
N VAL A 52 0.25 -11.76 -10.32
CA VAL A 52 0.33 -10.29 -10.47
C VAL A 52 1.61 -9.95 -11.21
N GLY A 53 1.49 -9.30 -12.37
CA GLY A 53 2.57 -9.08 -13.34
C GLY A 53 3.45 -7.85 -13.06
N GLU A 54 3.66 -7.49 -11.82
CA GLU A 54 4.54 -6.37 -11.43
C GLU A 54 6.00 -6.64 -11.77
N PRO A 55 6.81 -5.57 -12.01
CA PRO A 55 8.19 -5.70 -12.47
C PRO A 55 9.09 -6.27 -11.36
N SER A 56 9.32 -7.57 -11.43
CA SER A 56 10.16 -8.33 -10.49
C SER A 56 11.36 -9.03 -11.15
N LYS A 57 11.65 -8.71 -12.44
CA LYS A 57 12.63 -9.47 -13.26
C LYS A 57 12.28 -10.96 -13.32
N MET A 58 10.98 -11.29 -13.34
CA MET A 58 10.47 -12.65 -13.22
C MET A 58 10.89 -13.37 -11.94
N ALA A 59 11.42 -12.67 -10.93
CA ALA A 59 11.62 -13.23 -9.60
C ALA A 59 10.26 -13.46 -8.91
N VAL A 60 10.17 -14.52 -8.12
CA VAL A 60 8.95 -14.84 -7.37
C VAL A 60 8.95 -14.03 -6.09
N VAL A 61 7.99 -13.10 -5.97
CA VAL A 61 7.82 -12.25 -4.79
C VAL A 61 6.58 -12.73 -4.03
N ASP A 62 6.79 -13.18 -2.80
CA ASP A 62 5.77 -13.77 -1.94
C ASP A 62 5.35 -12.90 -0.76
N ALA A 63 5.91 -11.69 -0.64
CA ALA A 63 5.50 -10.74 0.38
C ALA A 63 5.78 -9.28 -0.02
N HIS A 64 4.89 -8.37 0.39
CA HIS A 64 5.13 -6.92 0.29
C HIS A 64 4.56 -6.15 1.46
N LYS A 65 5.10 -4.94 1.70
CA LYS A 65 4.54 -4.01 2.69
C LYS A 65 3.25 -3.39 2.18
N GLY A 66 2.33 -3.07 3.12
CA GLY A 66 1.06 -2.41 2.85
C GLY A 66 1.08 -0.93 3.22
N PRO A 67 0.86 0.00 2.28
CA PRO A 67 0.73 1.41 2.61
C PRO A 67 -0.65 1.72 3.19
N VAL A 68 -0.64 2.56 4.21
CA VAL A 68 -1.82 3.32 4.63
C VAL A 68 -1.45 4.79 4.62
N ARG A 69 -2.29 5.61 4.02
CA ARG A 69 -2.13 7.06 3.99
C ARG A 69 -3.25 7.70 4.77
N TRP A 70 -2.89 8.65 5.63
CA TRP A 70 -3.85 9.43 6.41
C TRP A 70 -3.74 10.91 6.07
N ARG A 71 -4.85 11.59 6.27
CA ARG A 71 -4.93 13.03 6.34
C ARG A 71 -5.35 13.45 7.74
N VAL A 72 -4.60 14.38 8.31
CA VAL A 72 -4.89 14.98 9.59
C VAL A 72 -5.23 16.44 9.36
N GLU A 73 -6.42 16.86 9.80
CA GLU A 73 -6.91 18.22 9.63
C GLU A 73 -7.18 18.84 11.01
N LEU A 74 -6.69 20.06 11.21
CA LEU A 74 -6.82 20.81 12.45
C LEU A 74 -7.51 22.13 12.19
N THR A 75 -8.50 22.45 13.03
CA THR A 75 -9.17 23.75 13.05
C THR A 75 -8.96 24.40 14.42
N GLY A 76 -8.31 25.54 14.42
CA GLY A 76 -8.09 26.36 15.61
C GLY A 76 -8.99 27.61 15.63
N ARG A 77 -8.48 28.69 16.23
CA ARG A 77 -9.15 30.01 16.26
C ARG A 77 -8.16 31.13 15.92
N ALA A 78 -8.58 32.04 15.01
CA ALA A 78 -7.79 33.21 14.67
C ALA A 78 -7.70 34.19 15.85
N ALA A 79 -6.56 34.85 15.95
CA ALA A 79 -6.34 36.03 16.78
C ALA A 79 -5.19 36.85 16.19
N HIS A 80 -5.02 38.08 16.62
CA HIS A 80 -3.82 38.83 16.26
C HIS A 80 -2.60 38.17 16.91
N SER A 81 -1.49 38.05 16.21
CA SER A 81 -0.30 37.34 16.68
C SER A 81 0.31 37.92 17.98
N SER A 82 0.06 39.21 18.27
CA SER A 82 0.46 39.83 19.54
C SER A 82 -0.42 39.45 20.73
N MET A 83 -1.57 38.79 20.49
CA MET A 83 -2.51 38.33 21.53
C MET A 83 -2.85 36.87 21.33
N PRO A 84 -1.86 35.95 21.32
CA PRO A 84 -2.04 34.55 20.95
C PRO A 84 -2.94 33.79 21.94
N HIS A 85 -3.12 34.26 23.16
CA HIS A 85 -3.98 33.66 24.19
C HIS A 85 -5.48 33.72 23.88
N TYR A 86 -5.91 34.54 22.90
CA TYR A 86 -7.29 34.56 22.38
C TYR A 86 -7.50 33.61 21.21
N GLY A 87 -6.40 33.04 20.67
CA GLY A 87 -6.43 32.13 19.52
C GLY A 87 -6.03 30.71 19.88
N VAL A 88 -6.22 29.82 18.92
CA VAL A 88 -5.71 28.43 18.95
C VAL A 88 -4.92 28.19 17.70
N ASN A 89 -3.61 28.02 17.85
CA ASN A 89 -2.67 27.88 16.73
C ASN A 89 -2.68 26.43 16.20
N ALA A 90 -3.36 26.19 15.09
CA ALA A 90 -3.46 24.85 14.49
C ALA A 90 -2.09 24.27 14.09
N ILE A 91 -1.12 25.11 13.64
CA ILE A 91 0.23 24.64 13.29
C ILE A 91 0.96 24.12 14.53
N ALA A 92 0.84 24.79 15.67
CA ALA A 92 1.49 24.36 16.91
C ALA A 92 0.99 22.98 17.36
N TYR A 93 -0.32 22.74 17.27
CA TYR A 93 -0.89 21.44 17.59
C TYR A 93 -0.58 20.37 16.54
N ALA A 94 -0.50 20.73 15.27
CA ALA A 94 0.01 19.83 14.23
C ALA A 94 1.46 19.39 14.55
N GLY A 95 2.31 20.30 14.99
CA GLY A 95 3.67 19.97 15.45
C GLY A 95 3.71 18.98 16.61
N ARG A 96 2.75 19.06 17.57
CA ARG A 96 2.63 18.09 18.69
C ARG A 96 2.25 16.70 18.17
N LEU A 97 1.30 16.61 17.25
CA LEU A 97 0.89 15.34 16.62
C LEU A 97 2.03 14.74 15.79
N ILE A 98 2.75 15.56 15.03
CA ILE A 98 3.93 15.13 14.27
C ILE A 98 5.00 14.60 15.22
N GLY A 99 5.23 15.27 16.35
CA GLY A 99 6.15 14.80 17.40
C GLY A 99 5.75 13.42 17.95
N GLU A 100 4.45 13.12 18.05
CA GLU A 100 3.98 11.78 18.43
C GLU A 100 4.25 10.75 17.33
N ILE A 101 4.04 11.11 16.06
CA ILE A 101 4.37 10.22 14.92
C ILE A 101 5.87 9.90 14.89
N LEU A 102 6.75 10.88 15.13
CA LEU A 102 8.19 10.64 15.19
C LEU A 102 8.57 9.71 16.37
N ARG A 103 7.89 9.79 17.52
CA ARG A 103 8.08 8.80 18.60
C ARG A 103 7.65 7.40 18.19
N MET A 104 6.50 7.29 17.51
CA MET A 104 6.05 6.00 16.95
C MET A 104 7.06 5.43 15.96
N GLU A 105 7.67 6.27 15.11
CA GLU A 105 8.70 5.84 14.17
C GLU A 105 9.91 5.21 14.89
N GLU A 106 10.42 5.83 15.93
CA GLU A 106 11.55 5.29 16.71
C GLU A 106 11.19 3.95 17.39
N GLU A 107 9.97 3.83 17.91
CA GLU A 107 9.49 2.57 18.50
C GLU A 107 9.36 1.46 17.46
N LEU A 108 8.90 1.78 16.24
CA LEU A 108 8.79 0.83 15.13
C LEU A 108 10.16 0.32 14.67
N LYS A 109 11.19 1.15 14.69
CA LYS A 109 12.57 0.75 14.40
C LYS A 109 13.12 -0.28 15.40
N ALA A 110 12.67 -0.20 16.65
CA ALA A 110 13.02 -1.13 17.72
C ALA A 110 12.03 -2.31 17.85
N GLY A 111 10.92 -2.26 17.13
CA GLY A 111 9.81 -3.22 17.21
C GLY A 111 10.03 -4.50 16.40
N PRO A 112 8.94 -5.19 16.01
CA PRO A 112 9.06 -6.42 15.23
C PRO A 112 9.81 -6.18 13.92
N LEU A 113 10.87 -6.96 13.70
CA LEU A 113 11.70 -6.89 12.51
C LEU A 113 11.45 -8.11 11.62
N ASN A 114 11.45 -7.88 10.32
CA ASN A 114 11.47 -8.94 9.32
C ASN A 114 12.65 -8.71 8.37
N PRO A 115 13.74 -9.49 8.48
CA PRO A 115 14.98 -9.27 7.71
C PRO A 115 14.83 -9.52 6.20
N ARG A 116 13.69 -10.02 5.76
CA ARG A 116 13.37 -10.16 4.34
C ARG A 116 13.07 -8.83 3.65
N PHE A 117 12.79 -7.76 4.43
CA PHE A 117 12.46 -6.42 3.92
C PHE A 117 13.60 -5.43 4.15
N ASP A 118 13.66 -4.42 3.31
CA ASP A 118 14.54 -3.26 3.48
C ASP A 118 13.69 -1.96 3.42
N PRO A 119 13.61 -1.19 4.54
CA PRO A 119 14.10 -1.54 5.88
C PRO A 119 13.29 -2.68 6.51
N PRO A 120 13.86 -3.41 7.52
CA PRO A 120 13.22 -4.60 8.08
C PRO A 120 12.09 -4.33 9.08
N TRP A 121 11.63 -3.10 9.24
CA TRP A 121 10.54 -2.69 10.14
C TRP A 121 9.39 -2.03 9.38
N THR A 122 8.22 -1.90 10.04
CA THR A 122 7.13 -1.03 9.58
C THR A 122 7.58 0.42 9.63
N THR A 123 7.59 1.09 8.48
CA THR A 123 7.99 2.51 8.40
C THR A 123 6.80 3.43 8.55
N THR A 124 7.02 4.61 9.11
CA THR A 124 6.04 5.69 9.15
C THR A 124 6.72 7.04 8.94
N GLN A 125 6.03 7.98 8.26
CA GLN A 125 6.58 9.31 8.00
C GLN A 125 5.50 10.33 7.69
N VAL A 126 5.75 11.59 8.01
CA VAL A 126 4.94 12.72 7.56
C VAL A 126 5.39 13.11 6.14
N THR A 127 4.45 13.18 5.22
CA THR A 127 4.75 13.37 3.78
C THR A 127 4.48 14.78 3.28
N GLN A 128 3.52 15.48 3.89
CA GLN A 128 3.11 16.82 3.48
C GLN A 128 2.60 17.60 4.68
N ILE A 129 2.73 18.90 4.67
CA ILE A 129 2.11 19.81 5.65
C ILE A 129 1.81 21.16 5.01
N ALA A 130 0.64 21.73 5.35
CA ALA A 130 0.31 23.11 4.99
C ALA A 130 -0.59 23.74 6.07
N GLY A 131 -0.43 25.07 6.30
CA GLY A 131 -1.23 25.80 7.27
C GLY A 131 -0.83 27.26 7.37
N GLY A 132 -1.73 28.05 7.99
CA GLY A 132 -1.57 29.48 8.14
C GLY A 132 -1.90 30.27 6.89
N THR A 133 -2.16 31.57 7.06
CA THR A 133 -2.54 32.51 5.98
C THR A 133 -1.68 33.79 5.96
N ALA A 134 -1.28 34.29 7.14
CA ALA A 134 -0.48 35.49 7.28
C ALA A 134 0.37 35.43 8.56
N SER A 135 1.51 36.12 8.56
CA SER A 135 2.48 36.10 9.66
C SER A 135 2.00 36.79 10.94
N ASN A 136 1.01 37.66 10.84
CA ASN A 136 0.43 38.40 11.97
C ASN A 136 -0.91 37.86 12.47
N VAL A 137 -1.32 36.66 12.01
CA VAL A 137 -2.55 36.00 12.40
C VAL A 137 -2.23 34.59 12.99
N VAL A 138 -2.84 34.26 14.13
CA VAL A 138 -2.79 32.89 14.67
C VAL A 138 -3.41 31.92 13.67
N PRO A 139 -2.69 30.89 13.19
CA PRO A 139 -3.17 29.96 12.17
C PRO A 139 -4.43 29.20 12.58
N VAL A 140 -5.48 29.25 11.78
CA VAL A 140 -6.73 28.51 12.00
C VAL A 140 -6.68 27.13 11.35
N PRO A 141 -6.45 27.03 10.01
CA PRO A 141 -6.33 25.72 9.38
C PRO A 141 -4.88 25.25 9.40
N CYS A 142 -4.71 24.00 9.67
CA CYS A 142 -3.50 23.25 9.35
C CYS A 142 -3.89 21.83 8.96
N TRP A 143 -3.18 21.27 8.01
CA TRP A 143 -3.30 19.85 7.71
C TRP A 143 -1.93 19.26 7.40
N PHE A 144 -1.81 17.95 7.59
CA PHE A 144 -0.65 17.20 7.14
C PHE A 144 -1.04 15.81 6.65
N GLY A 145 -0.24 15.31 5.71
CA GLY A 145 -0.29 13.94 5.23
C GLY A 145 0.69 13.07 6.00
N TRP A 146 0.29 11.85 6.27
CA TRP A 146 1.09 10.86 6.98
C TRP A 146 0.91 9.50 6.30
N GLU A 147 2.01 8.76 6.10
CA GLU A 147 2.03 7.41 5.49
C GLU A 147 2.72 6.41 6.42
N THR A 148 2.21 5.20 6.44
CA THR A 148 2.86 4.03 7.02
C THR A 148 2.96 2.95 5.96
N ARG A 149 4.10 2.23 5.92
CA ARG A 149 4.25 1.00 5.14
C ARG A 149 4.42 -0.17 6.11
N ALA A 150 3.32 -0.87 6.32
CA ALA A 150 3.21 -1.94 7.30
C ALA A 150 3.87 -3.24 6.80
N LEU A 151 4.62 -3.91 7.67
CA LEU A 151 4.99 -5.31 7.46
C LEU A 151 3.73 -6.20 7.44
N PRO A 152 3.75 -7.35 6.75
CA PRO A 152 2.70 -8.35 6.92
C PRO A 152 2.47 -8.66 8.41
N GLN A 153 1.22 -8.90 8.80
CA GLN A 153 0.75 -9.15 10.18
C GLN A 153 0.80 -7.94 11.12
N PHE A 154 1.27 -6.77 10.70
CA PHE A 154 1.19 -5.55 11.49
C PHE A 154 -0.11 -4.79 11.16
N ASP A 155 -0.94 -4.53 12.17
CA ASP A 155 -2.14 -3.68 12.01
C ASP A 155 -1.74 -2.20 12.05
N PRO A 156 -1.67 -1.50 10.90
CA PRO A 156 -1.26 -0.09 10.86
C PRO A 156 -2.26 0.85 11.55
N PHE A 157 -3.52 0.43 11.73
CA PHE A 157 -4.54 1.23 12.40
C PHE A 157 -4.31 1.36 13.91
N ILE A 158 -3.40 0.56 14.50
CA ILE A 158 -2.91 0.79 15.87
C ILE A 158 -2.29 2.19 16.00
N LEU A 159 -1.55 2.64 14.98
CA LEU A 159 -0.90 3.94 14.97
C LEU A 159 -1.93 5.07 14.86
N GLN A 160 -2.97 4.89 14.04
CA GLN A 160 -4.09 5.84 13.97
C GLN A 160 -4.78 5.97 15.32
N ARG A 161 -5.18 4.86 15.94
CA ARG A 161 -5.84 4.85 17.26
C ARG A 161 -4.98 5.52 18.33
N ARG A 162 -3.66 5.31 18.28
CA ARG A 162 -2.72 5.99 19.21
C ARG A 162 -2.68 7.50 18.98
N LEU A 163 -2.63 7.95 17.72
CA LEU A 163 -2.63 9.36 17.38
C LEU A 163 -3.95 10.04 17.76
N GLU A 164 -5.09 9.37 17.52
CA GLU A 164 -6.43 9.82 17.95
C GLU A 164 -6.52 9.96 19.47
N LYS A 165 -6.01 8.98 20.21
CA LYS A 165 -5.92 9.04 21.67
C LYS A 165 -5.06 10.23 22.13
N PHE A 166 -3.89 10.41 21.53
CA PHE A 166 -3.02 11.56 21.86
C PHE A 166 -3.69 12.90 21.54
N ALA A 167 -4.39 13.00 20.41
CA ALA A 167 -5.17 14.18 20.06
C ALA A 167 -6.26 14.47 21.10
N ALA A 168 -7.01 13.45 21.53
CA ALA A 168 -8.09 13.57 22.48
C ALA A 168 -7.63 13.92 23.90
N GLU A 169 -6.53 13.35 24.37
CA GLU A 169 -6.06 13.50 25.74
C GLU A 169 -5.08 14.67 25.94
N ALA A 170 -4.22 14.93 24.93
CA ALA A 170 -3.13 15.89 25.07
C ALA A 170 -3.29 17.18 24.25
N CYS A 171 -4.20 17.22 23.26
CA CYS A 171 -4.34 18.39 22.39
C CYS A 171 -5.71 19.06 22.54
N LEU A 172 -6.80 18.33 22.30
CA LEU A 172 -8.16 18.88 22.30
C LEU A 172 -8.58 19.55 23.62
N PRO A 173 -8.25 19.06 24.83
CA PRO A 173 -8.62 19.75 26.07
C PRO A 173 -8.02 21.16 26.15
N ASP A 174 -6.75 21.34 25.75
CA ASP A 174 -6.11 22.64 25.75
C ASP A 174 -6.69 23.58 24.69
N MET A 175 -6.92 23.05 23.47
CA MET A 175 -7.53 23.82 22.38
C MET A 175 -8.92 24.32 22.76
N ARG A 176 -9.77 23.44 23.29
CA ARG A 176 -11.17 23.73 23.62
C ARG A 176 -11.37 24.62 24.83
N ARG A 177 -10.38 24.75 25.69
CA ARG A 177 -10.40 25.72 26.79
C ARG A 177 -10.43 27.15 26.28
N VAL A 178 -9.76 27.41 25.13
CA VAL A 178 -9.72 28.71 24.46
C VAL A 178 -10.80 28.82 23.37
N ALA A 179 -10.97 27.77 22.57
CA ALA A 179 -11.89 27.71 21.43
C ALA A 179 -12.65 26.37 21.45
N PRO A 180 -13.86 26.32 22.04
CA PRO A 180 -14.65 25.10 22.15
C PRO A 180 -14.96 24.43 20.80
N GLU A 181 -14.96 25.20 19.71
CA GLU A 181 -15.18 24.73 18.34
C GLU A 181 -13.96 24.05 17.71
N SER A 182 -12.80 24.06 18.36
CA SER A 182 -11.57 23.45 17.82
C SER A 182 -11.73 21.97 17.57
N GLN A 183 -11.15 21.51 16.46
CA GLN A 183 -11.27 20.13 16.00
C GLN A 183 -9.91 19.60 15.51
N ILE A 184 -9.74 18.31 15.66
CA ILE A 184 -8.70 17.50 15.03
C ILE A 184 -9.39 16.30 14.41
N GLU A 185 -9.26 16.15 13.10
CA GLU A 185 -9.80 15.02 12.34
C GLU A 185 -8.64 14.19 11.79
N ILE A 186 -8.67 12.89 11.98
CA ILE A 186 -7.67 11.93 11.48
C ILE A 186 -8.44 10.90 10.66
N ARG A 187 -8.19 10.84 9.36
CA ARG A 187 -8.88 9.90 8.47
C ARG A 187 -7.91 9.19 7.54
N ALA A 188 -8.11 7.90 7.34
CA ALA A 188 -7.44 7.15 6.29
C ALA A 188 -7.99 7.61 4.92
N VAL A 189 -7.10 7.92 4.00
CA VAL A 189 -7.45 8.33 2.63
C VAL A 189 -7.14 7.25 1.61
N ASN A 190 -6.24 6.33 1.95
CA ASN A 190 -5.91 5.16 1.15
C ASN A 190 -5.38 4.04 2.05
N HIS A 191 -5.68 2.79 1.66
CA HIS A 191 -5.15 1.59 2.31
C HIS A 191 -5.02 0.47 1.27
N VAL A 192 -3.83 -0.11 1.17
CA VAL A 192 -3.58 -1.37 0.48
C VAL A 192 -3.01 -2.35 1.50
N SER A 193 -3.61 -3.52 1.61
CA SER A 193 -3.20 -4.54 2.57
C SER A 193 -1.76 -4.97 2.33
N ALA A 194 -0.99 -5.12 3.40
CA ALA A 194 0.28 -5.82 3.34
C ALA A 194 0.02 -7.28 2.94
N TYR A 195 0.98 -7.87 2.26
CA TYR A 195 0.82 -9.17 1.66
C TYR A 195 1.92 -10.14 2.11
N ALA A 196 1.52 -11.35 2.44
CA ALA A 196 2.37 -12.54 2.51
C ALA A 196 1.60 -13.71 1.90
N ALA A 197 2.21 -14.44 0.98
CA ALA A 197 1.56 -15.52 0.25
C ALA A 197 1.03 -16.60 1.20
N ASP A 198 -0.12 -17.16 0.86
CA ASP A 198 -0.70 -18.29 1.57
C ASP A 198 0.11 -19.57 1.28
N GLU A 199 0.77 -20.09 2.31
CA GLU A 199 1.65 -21.26 2.22
C GLU A 199 0.87 -22.54 1.82
N VAL A 200 -0.42 -22.63 2.17
CA VAL A 200 -1.22 -23.84 1.89
C VAL A 200 -1.85 -23.82 0.50
N SER A 201 -1.89 -22.69 -0.18
CA SER A 201 -2.52 -22.57 -1.52
C SER A 201 -1.78 -23.32 -2.62
N GLY A 202 -0.49 -23.64 -2.41
CA GLY A 202 0.37 -24.27 -3.42
C GLY A 202 0.84 -23.31 -4.52
N ILE A 203 0.49 -22.01 -4.46
CA ILE A 203 0.86 -21.03 -5.49
C ILE A 203 2.37 -20.76 -5.52
N VAL A 204 3.02 -20.68 -4.36
CA VAL A 204 4.48 -20.43 -4.25
C VAL A 204 5.29 -21.53 -4.94
N PRO A 205 5.17 -22.82 -4.57
CA PRO A 205 5.96 -23.87 -5.22
C PRO A 205 5.63 -24.01 -6.70
N LEU A 206 4.39 -23.79 -7.11
CA LEU A 206 4.04 -23.77 -8.53
C LEU A 206 4.77 -22.65 -9.26
N THR A 207 4.72 -21.42 -8.76
CA THR A 207 5.35 -20.26 -9.41
C THR A 207 6.85 -20.41 -9.49
N LEU A 208 7.51 -20.88 -8.43
CA LEU A 208 8.95 -21.19 -8.43
C LEU A 208 9.31 -22.18 -9.53
N LYS A 209 8.53 -23.27 -9.68
CA LYS A 209 8.73 -24.25 -10.74
C LYS A 209 8.57 -23.63 -12.14
N LEU A 210 7.50 -22.83 -12.34
CA LEU A 210 7.22 -22.18 -13.65
C LEU A 210 8.30 -21.16 -14.00
N ALA A 211 8.76 -20.38 -13.04
CA ALA A 211 9.82 -19.38 -13.22
C ALA A 211 11.23 -19.98 -13.28
N GLY A 212 11.40 -21.28 -12.94
CA GLY A 212 12.71 -21.93 -12.88
C GLY A 212 13.57 -21.40 -11.73
N GLN A 213 12.95 -21.08 -10.60
CA GLN A 213 13.62 -20.52 -9.42
C GLN A 213 13.45 -21.42 -8.19
N ASN A 214 14.22 -21.18 -7.16
CA ASN A 214 14.25 -21.97 -5.92
C ASN A 214 14.14 -21.12 -4.64
N ALA A 215 13.99 -19.81 -4.76
CA ALA A 215 13.84 -18.89 -3.64
C ALA A 215 12.85 -17.77 -3.98
N THR A 216 12.22 -17.22 -2.96
CA THR A 216 11.32 -16.08 -3.06
C THR A 216 11.96 -14.81 -2.52
N LEU A 217 11.42 -13.67 -2.90
CA LEU A 217 11.79 -12.34 -2.42
C LEU A 217 10.63 -11.67 -1.68
N ALA A 218 10.97 -10.71 -0.83
CA ALA A 218 10.02 -9.77 -0.26
C ALA A 218 10.39 -8.34 -0.71
N VAL A 219 9.37 -7.49 -0.95
CA VAL A 219 9.58 -6.13 -1.45
C VAL A 219 8.91 -5.09 -0.55
N SER A 220 9.46 -3.88 -0.51
CA SER A 220 8.94 -2.79 0.32
C SER A 220 7.90 -1.91 -0.40
N TYR A 221 7.78 -2.00 -1.73
CA TYR A 221 6.65 -1.43 -2.46
C TYR A 221 5.40 -2.31 -2.32
N CYS A 222 4.22 -1.79 -2.67
CA CYS A 222 2.98 -2.56 -2.64
C CYS A 222 2.55 -2.92 -4.07
N THR A 223 1.66 -3.91 -4.13
CA THR A 223 0.98 -4.34 -5.35
C THR A 223 -0.47 -4.69 -5.04
N GLU A 224 -1.25 -5.07 -6.04
CA GLU A 224 -2.62 -5.55 -5.85
C GLU A 224 -2.72 -6.93 -5.17
N ALA A 225 -1.60 -7.67 -4.97
CA ALA A 225 -1.61 -9.04 -4.45
C ALA A 225 -2.30 -9.17 -3.08
N GLY A 226 -2.08 -8.20 -2.17
CA GLY A 226 -2.76 -8.19 -0.87
C GLY A 226 -4.27 -8.06 -0.99
N LEU A 227 -4.76 -7.25 -1.94
CA LEU A 227 -6.19 -7.08 -2.18
C LEU A 227 -6.84 -8.33 -2.76
N PHE A 228 -6.17 -9.03 -3.68
CA PHE A 228 -6.65 -10.32 -4.19
C PHE A 228 -6.75 -11.36 -3.06
N GLN A 229 -5.76 -11.43 -2.18
CA GLN A 229 -5.77 -12.35 -1.05
C GLN A 229 -6.88 -12.01 -0.06
N ASP A 230 -7.11 -10.73 0.25
CA ASP A 230 -8.27 -10.29 1.06
C ASP A 230 -9.61 -10.69 0.43
N GLY A 231 -9.67 -10.71 -0.90
CA GLY A 231 -10.82 -11.18 -1.68
C GLY A 231 -10.95 -12.70 -1.77
N GLY A 232 -10.11 -13.47 -1.05
CA GLY A 232 -10.15 -14.92 -1.00
C GLY A 232 -9.45 -15.61 -2.19
N ALA A 233 -8.69 -14.89 -3.00
CA ALA A 233 -7.92 -15.43 -4.11
C ALA A 233 -6.42 -15.44 -3.78
N PRO A 234 -5.78 -16.62 -3.59
CA PRO A 234 -4.34 -16.71 -3.39
C PRO A 234 -3.60 -16.01 -4.52
N ALA A 235 -2.67 -15.12 -4.18
CA ALA A 235 -1.94 -14.32 -5.15
C ALA A 235 -0.43 -14.55 -5.04
N ILE A 236 0.32 -14.23 -6.09
CA ILE A 236 1.78 -14.21 -6.13
C ILE A 236 2.22 -13.15 -7.13
N ILE A 237 3.36 -12.55 -6.89
CA ILE A 237 3.91 -11.54 -7.79
C ILE A 237 5.05 -12.17 -8.58
N CYS A 238 4.95 -12.09 -9.90
CA CYS A 238 5.99 -12.55 -10.81
C CYS A 238 5.73 -11.90 -12.19
N GLY A 239 6.52 -10.90 -12.54
CA GLY A 239 6.33 -10.17 -13.80
C GLY A 239 7.63 -9.67 -14.40
N PRO A 240 7.60 -9.32 -15.70
CA PRO A 240 8.76 -8.86 -16.42
C PRO A 240 9.12 -7.41 -16.07
N GLY A 241 10.37 -7.06 -16.29
CA GLY A 241 10.90 -5.72 -16.03
C GLY A 241 11.52 -5.54 -14.66
N ASP A 242 12.20 -4.43 -14.49
CA ASP A 242 12.91 -4.05 -13.27
C ASP A 242 12.23 -2.87 -12.60
N ILE A 243 11.87 -3.01 -11.34
CA ILE A 243 11.27 -1.94 -10.54
C ILE A 243 12.16 -0.67 -10.49
N ALA A 244 13.47 -0.80 -10.68
CA ALA A 244 14.37 0.35 -10.75
C ALA A 244 14.14 1.24 -11.98
N GLN A 245 13.42 0.76 -13.00
CA GLN A 245 13.04 1.53 -14.18
C GLN A 245 11.68 2.22 -14.02
N ALA A 246 10.85 1.75 -13.09
CA ALA A 246 9.53 2.31 -12.83
C ALA A 246 9.63 3.77 -12.34
N HIS A 247 8.69 4.61 -12.79
CA HIS A 247 8.56 6.03 -12.41
C HIS A 247 9.80 6.89 -12.77
N THR A 248 10.59 6.44 -13.74
CA THR A 248 11.75 7.19 -14.25
C THR A 248 11.47 7.82 -15.61
N ALA A 249 12.20 8.90 -15.94
CA ALA A 249 12.13 9.43 -17.30
C ALA A 249 12.68 8.39 -18.30
N ASN A 250 11.98 8.21 -19.44
CA ASN A 250 12.31 7.21 -20.46
C ASN A 250 12.30 5.77 -19.90
N GLU A 251 11.30 5.43 -19.11
CA GLU A 251 11.05 4.08 -18.63
C GLU A 251 11.07 3.07 -19.77
N PHE A 252 11.74 1.94 -19.58
CA PHE A 252 11.91 0.90 -20.59
C PHE A 252 11.87 -0.49 -19.97
N ILE A 253 11.66 -1.49 -20.82
CA ILE A 253 11.78 -2.91 -20.47
C ILE A 253 12.72 -3.61 -21.46
N GLY A 254 13.56 -4.53 -20.95
CA GLY A 254 14.38 -5.37 -21.80
C GLY A 254 13.55 -6.41 -22.56
N ILE A 255 13.89 -6.67 -23.82
CA ILE A 255 13.20 -7.68 -24.65
C ILE A 255 13.31 -9.06 -24.00
N GLU A 256 14.45 -9.39 -23.41
CA GLU A 256 14.70 -10.65 -22.69
C GLU A 256 13.73 -10.85 -21.51
N GLU A 257 13.24 -9.77 -20.88
CA GLU A 257 12.25 -9.88 -19.82
C GLU A 257 10.88 -10.27 -20.37
N LEU A 258 10.51 -9.75 -21.55
CA LEU A 258 9.29 -10.15 -22.25
C LEU A 258 9.35 -11.62 -22.67
N GLU A 259 10.50 -12.10 -23.16
CA GLU A 259 10.72 -13.50 -23.54
C GLU A 259 10.62 -14.45 -22.31
N LYS A 260 11.22 -14.08 -21.17
CA LYS A 260 11.07 -14.82 -19.91
C LYS A 260 9.62 -14.89 -19.47
N CYS A 261 8.88 -13.78 -19.57
CA CYS A 261 7.47 -13.72 -19.21
C CYS A 261 6.62 -14.62 -20.13
N LEU A 262 6.85 -14.60 -21.44
CA LEU A 262 6.17 -15.50 -22.39
C LEU A 262 6.47 -16.96 -22.07
N THR A 263 7.73 -17.29 -21.77
CA THR A 263 8.13 -18.65 -21.36
C THR A 263 7.38 -19.07 -20.08
N PHE A 264 7.26 -18.19 -19.10
CA PHE A 264 6.50 -18.45 -17.87
C PHE A 264 5.01 -18.69 -18.16
N LEU A 265 4.39 -17.84 -18.98
CA LEU A 265 2.98 -17.96 -19.34
C LEU A 265 2.70 -19.24 -20.16
N THR A 266 3.59 -19.64 -21.07
CA THR A 266 3.49 -20.91 -21.79
C THR A 266 3.53 -22.10 -20.83
N ARG A 267 4.48 -22.13 -19.90
CA ARG A 267 4.56 -23.17 -18.86
C ARG A 267 3.32 -23.20 -17.95
N LEU A 268 2.76 -22.02 -17.65
CA LEU A 268 1.51 -21.92 -16.88
C LEU A 268 0.32 -22.52 -17.69
N ALA A 269 0.27 -22.26 -18.99
CA ALA A 269 -0.74 -22.86 -19.88
C ALA A 269 -0.57 -24.40 -19.97
N ASP A 270 0.67 -24.90 -20.08
CA ASP A 270 0.97 -26.35 -20.03
C ASP A 270 0.49 -26.99 -18.71
N TRP A 271 0.72 -26.33 -17.61
CA TRP A 271 0.22 -26.78 -16.30
C TRP A 271 -1.31 -26.76 -16.23
N ALA A 272 -1.96 -25.76 -16.79
CA ALA A 272 -3.42 -25.63 -16.80
C ALA A 272 -4.09 -26.68 -17.72
N GLU A 273 -3.38 -27.26 -18.68
CA GLU A 273 -3.81 -28.33 -19.57
C GLU A 273 -3.59 -29.73 -18.96
N ALA A 274 -2.56 -29.90 -18.08
CA ALA A 274 -2.18 -31.15 -17.46
C ALA A 274 -3.13 -31.59 -16.33
#